data_fab7f17626855b6fa84bb11cf97d526c
#
_entry.id   fab7f17626855b6fa84bb11cf97d526c
#
_cell.length_a   1.000
_cell.length_b   1.000
_cell.length_c   1.000
_cell.angle_alpha   90.00
_cell.angle_beta   90.00
_cell.angle_gamma   90.00
#
_symmetry.space_group_name_H-M   'P 1'
#
loop_
_entity.id
_entity.type
_entity.pdbx_description
1 polymer ?
#
loop_
_entity_poly.entity_id
_entity_poly.type
_entity_poly.pdbx_seq_one_letter_code
_entity_poly.pdbx_strand_id
1 'polypeptide(L)'
;EAGAQFKIWLKSSGSYDAADETERDLITIDAHGFGVSRDLPYGTYIVEQISGKEGAELLPAFEVYIKTHADIYSYIINNAPITALIDVVKKDATTGKVIPAAGIGFKLRDLQSGDFITQRINYPTPMDIDVFYTDNTGRLRLPEPLSYGEYELIEQTVGGAEGYVLDSTPVKFKVDGSAEVVVVEKYNQPQMGTITILKRGEVFSTVTEQDGIYTPHYEMQGLTGAVFGVYAVEDTYTLDGTKRYSAGEKVATL
;
A
#
# COMPACT_ATOMS: atom_id res chain seq x y z
N GLU A 1 12.66 -25.42 14.76
CA GLU A 1 13.47 -24.35 14.14
C GLU A 1 14.96 -24.69 14.18
N ALA A 2 15.38 -25.65 13.38
CA ALA A 2 16.80 -25.98 13.25
C ALA A 2 17.62 -24.75 12.84
N GLY A 3 18.77 -24.55 13.52
CA GLY A 3 19.66 -23.42 13.27
C GLY A 3 19.35 -22.14 14.04
N ALA A 4 18.24 -22.06 14.76
CA ALA A 4 18.00 -20.94 15.68
C ALA A 4 19.10 -20.89 16.75
N GLN A 5 19.54 -19.69 17.12
CA GLN A 5 20.67 -19.49 18.03
C GLN A 5 20.27 -18.67 19.26
N PHE A 6 20.82 -19.07 20.40
CA PHE A 6 20.64 -18.42 21.69
C PHE A 6 21.99 -18.15 22.34
N LYS A 7 22.22 -16.89 22.73
CA LYS A 7 23.32 -16.50 23.61
C LYS A 7 22.87 -16.67 25.06
N ILE A 8 23.74 -17.26 25.87
CA ILE A 8 23.55 -17.38 27.31
C ILE A 8 24.76 -16.79 27.99
N TRP A 9 24.56 -15.95 29.01
CA TRP A 9 25.67 -15.39 29.78
C TRP A 9 25.26 -15.05 31.20
N LEU A 10 26.24 -15.06 32.11
CA LEU A 10 26.03 -14.69 33.51
C LEU A 10 25.60 -13.22 33.59
N LYS A 11 24.44 -12.94 34.20
CA LYS A 11 23.84 -11.62 34.31
C LYS A 11 24.76 -10.57 34.92
N SER A 12 25.55 -10.92 35.94
CA SER A 12 26.49 -10.01 36.60
C SER A 12 27.63 -9.52 35.71
N SER A 13 27.93 -10.24 34.63
CA SER A 13 28.95 -9.85 33.65
C SER A 13 28.45 -8.72 32.71
N GLY A 14 27.14 -8.38 32.72
CA GLY A 14 26.55 -7.30 31.99
C GLY A 14 26.22 -7.62 30.51
N SER A 15 27.07 -8.34 29.79
CA SER A 15 26.86 -8.74 28.41
C SER A 15 27.52 -10.08 28.09
N TYR A 16 27.11 -10.71 26.98
CA TYR A 16 27.69 -11.94 26.47
C TYR A 16 29.20 -11.82 26.23
N ASP A 17 29.65 -10.71 25.64
CA ASP A 17 31.06 -10.51 25.29
C ASP A 17 31.94 -10.21 26.50
N ALA A 18 31.37 -9.67 27.60
CA ALA A 18 32.06 -9.39 28.86
C ALA A 18 32.12 -10.57 29.82
N ALA A 19 31.30 -11.62 29.61
CA ALA A 19 31.29 -12.80 30.43
C ALA A 19 32.50 -13.70 30.13
N ASP A 20 33.03 -14.34 31.16
CA ASP A 20 34.08 -15.34 31.00
C ASP A 20 33.62 -16.52 30.17
N GLU A 21 34.53 -17.20 29.49
CA GLU A 21 34.19 -18.33 28.61
C GLU A 21 33.47 -19.49 29.37
N THR A 22 33.70 -19.64 30.66
CA THR A 22 33.04 -20.62 31.50
C THR A 22 31.64 -20.21 31.93
N GLU A 23 31.31 -18.91 31.79
CA GLU A 23 30.06 -18.28 32.24
C GLU A 23 29.15 -17.88 31.09
N ARG A 24 29.47 -18.29 29.85
CA ARG A 24 28.69 -18.06 28.67
C ARG A 24 28.66 -19.26 27.73
N ASP A 25 27.62 -19.30 26.89
CA ASP A 25 27.50 -20.29 25.83
C ASP A 25 26.70 -19.77 24.66
N LEU A 26 26.90 -20.35 23.46
CA LEU A 26 26.11 -20.14 22.28
C LEU A 26 25.44 -21.46 21.88
N ILE A 27 24.13 -21.55 22.11
CA ILE A 27 23.34 -22.72 21.74
C ILE A 27 22.86 -22.56 20.30
N THR A 28 23.01 -23.62 19.52
CA THR A 28 22.34 -23.74 18.21
C THR A 28 21.35 -24.89 18.28
N ILE A 29 20.12 -24.63 17.87
CA ILE A 29 19.04 -25.64 17.85
C ILE A 29 19.26 -26.62 16.72
N ASP A 30 19.19 -27.90 17.02
CA ASP A 30 19.38 -29.00 16.08
C ASP A 30 18.15 -29.28 15.20
N ALA A 31 18.25 -30.28 14.32
CA ALA A 31 17.18 -30.68 13.41
C ALA A 31 15.93 -31.24 14.12
N HIS A 32 16.03 -31.61 15.39
CA HIS A 32 14.93 -32.12 16.20
C HIS A 32 14.29 -31.05 17.08
N GLY A 33 14.82 -29.82 17.04
CA GLY A 33 14.33 -28.71 17.82
C GLY A 33 14.96 -28.61 19.22
N PHE A 34 16.08 -29.28 19.48
CA PHE A 34 16.77 -29.26 20.77
C PHE A 34 18.07 -28.45 20.72
N GLY A 35 18.34 -27.73 21.78
CA GLY A 35 19.62 -27.10 22.05
C GLY A 35 19.96 -27.23 23.50
N VAL A 36 21.22 -27.56 23.81
CA VAL A 36 21.72 -27.77 25.17
C VAL A 36 22.98 -26.96 25.37
N SER A 37 23.04 -26.20 26.47
CA SER A 37 24.27 -25.51 26.87
C SER A 37 25.31 -26.48 27.43
N ARG A 38 26.56 -26.03 27.52
CA ARG A 38 27.55 -26.63 28.39
C ARG A 38 27.09 -26.53 29.86
N ASP A 39 27.79 -27.18 30.76
CA ASP A 39 27.60 -26.96 32.18
C ASP A 39 28.00 -25.52 32.54
N LEU A 40 27.08 -24.82 33.20
CA LEU A 40 27.24 -23.41 33.59
C LEU A 40 27.32 -23.31 35.12
N PRO A 41 28.19 -22.46 35.69
CA PRO A 41 28.29 -22.24 37.14
C PRO A 41 26.98 -21.73 37.76
N TYR A 42 26.90 -21.80 39.07
CA TYR A 42 25.82 -21.17 39.85
C TYR A 42 25.68 -19.67 39.54
N GLY A 43 24.45 -19.21 39.34
CA GLY A 43 24.16 -17.80 39.09
C GLY A 43 22.90 -17.56 38.27
N THR A 44 22.56 -16.29 38.07
CA THR A 44 21.47 -15.88 37.18
C THR A 44 22.04 -15.59 35.80
N TYR A 45 21.47 -16.21 34.79
CA TYR A 45 21.86 -16.10 33.40
C TYR A 45 20.79 -15.36 32.59
N ILE A 46 21.23 -14.58 31.61
CA ILE A 46 20.38 -14.06 30.55
C ILE A 46 20.43 -15.04 29.38
N VAL A 47 19.26 -15.35 28.82
CA VAL A 47 19.11 -16.13 27.58
C VAL A 47 18.47 -15.24 26.54
N GLU A 48 19.17 -15.00 25.44
CA GLU A 48 18.75 -14.13 24.34
C GLU A 48 18.74 -14.93 23.05
N GLN A 49 17.60 -14.93 22.37
CA GLN A 49 17.51 -15.45 21.01
C GLN A 49 18.08 -14.42 20.03
N ILE A 50 19.12 -14.81 19.28
CA ILE A 50 19.79 -13.93 18.33
C ILE A 50 19.49 -14.25 16.87
N SER A 51 18.95 -15.44 16.61
CA SER A 51 18.46 -15.82 15.28
C SER A 51 17.32 -16.84 15.41
N GLY A 52 16.46 -16.89 14.39
CA GLY A 52 15.32 -17.80 14.34
C GLY A 52 14.89 -18.06 12.89
N LYS A 53 13.72 -18.65 12.72
CA LYS A 53 13.12 -18.89 11.43
C LYS A 53 12.66 -17.55 10.81
N GLU A 54 12.91 -17.40 9.54
CA GLU A 54 12.38 -16.27 8.77
C GLU A 54 10.84 -16.19 8.86
N GLY A 55 10.30 -14.99 9.07
CA GLY A 55 8.88 -14.78 9.27
C GLY A 55 8.37 -15.07 10.71
N ALA A 56 9.26 -15.28 11.66
CA ALA A 56 8.94 -15.42 13.07
C ALA A 56 9.62 -14.33 13.92
N GLU A 57 8.93 -13.85 14.94
CA GLU A 57 9.47 -12.89 15.91
C GLU A 57 10.51 -13.58 16.80
N LEU A 58 11.61 -12.88 17.10
CA LEU A 58 12.55 -13.37 18.10
C LEU A 58 11.96 -13.21 19.50
N LEU A 59 12.24 -14.17 20.38
CA LEU A 59 11.81 -14.11 21.77
C LEU A 59 12.54 -12.98 22.50
N PRO A 60 11.86 -12.22 23.37
CA PRO A 60 12.53 -11.33 24.32
C PRO A 60 13.48 -12.11 25.23
N ALA A 61 14.61 -11.51 25.56
CA ALA A 61 15.56 -12.11 26.49
C ALA A 61 14.89 -12.42 27.85
N PHE A 62 15.22 -13.56 28.43
CA PHE A 62 14.70 -14.00 29.73
C PHE A 62 15.78 -14.48 30.66
N GLU A 63 15.46 -14.61 31.94
CA GLU A 63 16.40 -15.01 33.00
C GLU A 63 16.23 -16.46 33.39
N VAL A 64 17.37 -17.12 33.62
CA VAL A 64 17.44 -18.48 34.15
C VAL A 64 18.33 -18.47 35.40
N TYR A 65 17.82 -18.98 36.55
CA TYR A 65 18.59 -19.06 37.79
C TYR A 65 19.04 -20.48 38.01
N ILE A 66 20.35 -20.71 37.83
CA ILE A 66 21.01 -22.00 38.15
C ILE A 66 21.35 -22.02 39.64
N LYS A 67 20.69 -22.86 40.42
CA LYS A 67 20.80 -22.92 41.88
C LYS A 67 21.13 -24.30 42.47
N THR A 68 20.92 -25.37 41.71
CA THR A 68 21.08 -26.74 42.16
C THR A 68 22.13 -27.45 41.31
N HIS A 69 23.02 -28.20 41.98
CA HIS A 69 24.06 -28.96 41.28
C HIS A 69 23.46 -30.08 40.42
N ALA A 70 23.91 -30.19 39.18
CA ALA A 70 23.51 -31.19 38.17
C ALA A 70 22.00 -31.16 37.78
N ASP A 71 21.29 -30.08 38.11
CA ASP A 71 19.91 -29.91 37.66
C ASP A 71 19.86 -29.48 36.18
N ILE A 72 18.83 -29.94 35.46
CA ILE A 72 18.55 -29.57 34.09
C ILE A 72 17.38 -28.58 34.05
N TYR A 73 17.63 -27.38 33.59
CA TYR A 73 16.62 -26.32 33.42
C TYR A 73 16.10 -26.33 31.97
N SER A 74 14.90 -26.88 31.77
CA SER A 74 14.30 -27.07 30.46
C SER A 74 13.25 -26.01 30.17
N TYR A 75 13.32 -25.40 29.00
CA TYR A 75 12.37 -24.40 28.51
C TYR A 75 11.80 -24.83 27.15
N ILE A 76 10.49 -24.72 26.99
CA ILE A 76 9.83 -24.86 25.69
C ILE A 76 9.62 -23.46 25.14
N ILE A 77 10.25 -23.18 24.02
CA ILE A 77 10.23 -21.87 23.36
C ILE A 77 9.43 -21.97 22.07
N ASN A 78 8.51 -21.02 21.86
CA ASN A 78 7.71 -20.93 20.65
C ASN A 78 7.70 -19.49 20.16
N ASN A 79 8.14 -19.25 18.92
CA ASN A 79 8.16 -17.94 18.29
C ASN A 79 6.81 -17.64 17.64
N ALA A 80 6.30 -16.42 17.81
CA ALA A 80 5.12 -15.95 17.13
C ALA A 80 5.41 -15.68 15.64
N PRO A 81 4.46 -15.95 14.72
CA PRO A 81 4.62 -15.53 13.33
C PRO A 81 4.54 -14.01 13.23
N ILE A 82 5.38 -13.42 12.39
CA ILE A 82 5.29 -12.01 12.02
C ILE A 82 4.03 -11.81 11.18
N THR A 83 3.17 -10.88 11.61
CA THR A 83 1.97 -10.48 10.86
C THR A 83 1.80 -8.97 10.95
N ALA A 84 1.07 -8.39 9.99
CA ALA A 84 0.69 -6.98 10.04
C ALA A 84 -0.72 -6.75 9.52
N LEU A 85 -1.42 -5.76 10.09
CA LEU A 85 -2.64 -5.21 9.53
C LEU A 85 -2.29 -4.36 8.30
N ILE A 86 -3.15 -4.37 7.29
CA ILE A 86 -2.94 -3.59 6.06
C ILE A 86 -4.01 -2.53 5.96
N ASP A 87 -3.58 -1.27 5.91
CA ASP A 87 -4.42 -0.12 5.61
C ASP A 87 -4.11 0.39 4.20
N VAL A 88 -5.13 0.49 3.35
CA VAL A 88 -5.01 1.11 2.03
C VAL A 88 -5.62 2.51 2.07
N VAL A 89 -4.92 3.48 1.50
CA VAL A 89 -5.37 4.87 1.41
C VAL A 89 -5.38 5.29 -0.05
N LYS A 90 -6.55 5.68 -0.55
CA LYS A 90 -6.72 6.18 -1.90
C LYS A 90 -6.41 7.66 -1.98
N LYS A 91 -5.53 8.07 -2.89
CA LYS A 91 -5.05 9.46 -3.02
C LYS A 91 -5.16 10.00 -4.46
N ASP A 92 -5.41 11.29 -4.56
CA ASP A 92 -5.32 12.06 -5.80
C ASP A 92 -3.83 12.28 -6.16
N ALA A 93 -3.44 11.88 -7.35
CA ALA A 93 -2.05 11.98 -7.81
C ALA A 93 -1.58 13.43 -8.06
N THR A 94 -2.51 14.38 -8.20
CA THR A 94 -2.20 15.80 -8.41
C THR A 94 -2.06 16.55 -7.09
N THR A 95 -2.96 16.28 -6.13
CA THR A 95 -3.03 17.02 -4.86
C THR A 95 -2.37 16.31 -3.70
N GLY A 96 -2.18 14.97 -3.80
CA GLY A 96 -1.71 14.12 -2.71
C GLY A 96 -2.73 13.89 -1.59
N LYS A 97 -3.94 14.48 -1.69
CA LYS A 97 -5.00 14.34 -0.70
C LYS A 97 -5.74 13.01 -0.86
N VAL A 98 -6.40 12.59 0.21
CA VAL A 98 -7.25 11.40 0.17
C VAL A 98 -8.47 11.65 -0.71
N ILE A 99 -8.84 10.69 -1.55
CA ILE A 99 -10.08 10.67 -2.33
C ILE A 99 -11.16 10.02 -1.46
N PRO A 100 -12.10 10.77 -0.88
CA PRO A 100 -13.11 10.24 0.05
C PRO A 100 -14.26 9.58 -0.72
N ALA A 101 -13.99 8.40 -1.29
CA ALA A 101 -14.96 7.66 -2.08
C ALA A 101 -15.03 6.19 -1.67
N ALA A 102 -16.25 5.69 -1.48
CA ALA A 102 -16.50 4.28 -1.20
C ALA A 102 -16.48 3.43 -2.47
N GLY A 103 -16.22 2.13 -2.30
CA GLY A 103 -16.35 1.15 -3.37
C GLY A 103 -15.19 1.11 -4.36
N ILE A 104 -14.08 1.79 -4.09
CA ILE A 104 -12.85 1.59 -4.85
C ILE A 104 -12.33 0.20 -4.49
N GLY A 105 -12.26 -0.69 -5.49
CA GLY A 105 -11.98 -2.11 -5.27
C GLY A 105 -10.53 -2.48 -5.55
N PHE A 106 -9.97 -3.32 -4.70
CA PHE A 106 -8.60 -3.81 -4.77
C PHE A 106 -8.54 -5.32 -4.65
N LYS A 107 -7.61 -5.94 -5.38
CA LYS A 107 -7.11 -7.30 -5.13
C LYS A 107 -5.69 -7.23 -4.61
N LEU A 108 -5.34 -8.20 -3.79
CA LEU A 108 -3.98 -8.39 -3.32
C LEU A 108 -3.43 -9.70 -3.88
N ARG A 109 -2.16 -9.72 -4.23
CA ARG A 109 -1.45 -10.91 -4.65
C ARG A 109 -0.22 -11.14 -3.79
N ASP A 110 -0.04 -12.36 -3.32
CA ASP A 110 1.18 -12.83 -2.69
C ASP A 110 2.24 -13.04 -3.79
N LEU A 111 3.40 -12.41 -3.66
CA LEU A 111 4.47 -12.50 -4.66
C LEU A 111 5.27 -13.80 -4.57
N GLN A 112 5.21 -14.52 -3.45
CA GLN A 112 5.88 -15.79 -3.28
C GLN A 112 5.09 -16.94 -3.94
N SER A 113 3.78 -17.03 -3.67
CA SER A 113 2.92 -18.06 -4.27
C SER A 113 2.43 -17.68 -5.66
N GLY A 114 2.27 -16.37 -5.93
CA GLY A 114 1.62 -15.82 -7.12
C GLY A 114 0.09 -15.81 -7.05
N ASP A 115 -0.50 -16.28 -5.95
CA ASP A 115 -1.94 -16.38 -5.77
C ASP A 115 -2.56 -15.07 -5.26
N PHE A 116 -3.84 -14.86 -5.61
CA PHE A 116 -4.62 -13.79 -5.01
C PHE A 116 -5.06 -14.15 -3.60
N ILE A 117 -4.97 -13.16 -2.71
CA ILE A 117 -5.39 -13.29 -1.31
C ILE A 117 -6.91 -13.33 -1.24
N THR A 118 -7.43 -14.35 -0.55
CA THR A 118 -8.82 -14.46 -0.16
C THR A 118 -8.90 -14.43 1.36
N GLN A 119 -9.79 -13.59 1.92
CA GLN A 119 -10.00 -13.51 3.36
C GLN A 119 -11.46 -13.77 3.70
N ARG A 120 -11.71 -14.29 4.91
CA ARG A 120 -13.03 -14.62 5.38
C ARG A 120 -13.58 -13.51 6.27
N ILE A 121 -14.75 -12.99 5.91
CA ILE A 121 -15.54 -12.14 6.81
C ILE A 121 -16.64 -13.00 7.45
N ASN A 122 -16.85 -12.81 8.75
CA ASN A 122 -17.77 -13.64 9.54
C ASN A 122 -19.12 -12.96 9.83
N TYR A 123 -19.23 -11.65 9.56
CA TYR A 123 -20.44 -10.87 9.83
C TYR A 123 -20.77 -9.94 8.65
N PRO A 124 -22.05 -9.72 8.30
CA PRO A 124 -23.27 -10.29 8.87
C PRO A 124 -23.51 -11.76 8.49
N THR A 125 -22.93 -12.23 7.40
CA THR A 125 -22.98 -13.61 6.93
C THR A 125 -21.58 -14.05 6.56
N PRO A 126 -21.11 -15.22 7.03
CA PRO A 126 -19.78 -15.71 6.67
C PRO A 126 -19.64 -15.84 5.15
N MET A 127 -18.60 -15.20 4.61
CA MET A 127 -18.27 -15.27 3.18
C MET A 127 -16.77 -15.05 2.96
N ASP A 128 -16.26 -15.63 1.90
CA ASP A 128 -14.89 -15.41 1.45
C ASP A 128 -14.88 -14.28 0.41
N ILE A 129 -13.97 -13.33 0.56
CA ILE A 129 -13.81 -12.17 -0.32
C ILE A 129 -12.38 -12.12 -0.87
N ASP A 130 -12.25 -11.78 -2.13
CA ASP A 130 -10.98 -11.58 -2.84
C ASP A 130 -10.85 -10.16 -3.45
N VAL A 131 -11.90 -9.35 -3.32
CA VAL A 131 -11.91 -7.93 -3.64
C VAL A 131 -12.28 -7.16 -2.40
N PHE A 132 -11.43 -6.20 -2.05
CA PHE A 132 -11.54 -5.38 -0.85
C PHE A 132 -11.88 -3.94 -1.26
N TYR A 133 -12.85 -3.33 -0.59
CA TYR A 133 -13.40 -2.03 -1.01
C TYR A 133 -13.14 -0.94 0.03
N THR A 134 -12.85 0.28 -0.45
CA THR A 134 -12.78 1.46 0.41
C THR A 134 -14.15 1.81 0.99
N ASP A 135 -14.12 2.44 2.16
CA ASP A 135 -15.25 3.12 2.75
C ASP A 135 -15.43 4.55 2.17
N ASN A 136 -16.40 5.31 2.68
CA ASN A 136 -16.69 6.69 2.26
C ASN A 136 -15.58 7.69 2.62
N THR A 137 -14.58 7.29 3.39
CA THR A 137 -13.39 8.11 3.69
C THR A 137 -12.23 7.84 2.72
N GLY A 138 -12.42 6.94 1.72
CA GLY A 138 -11.37 6.54 0.78
C GLY A 138 -10.31 5.64 1.40
N ARG A 139 -10.65 4.95 2.48
CA ARG A 139 -9.77 4.04 3.22
C ARG A 139 -10.33 2.63 3.23
N LEU A 140 -9.44 1.69 3.36
CA LEU A 140 -9.75 0.27 3.48
C LEU A 140 -8.78 -0.33 4.50
N ARG A 141 -9.31 -1.12 5.44
CA ARG A 141 -8.51 -2.03 6.26
C ARG A 141 -8.86 -3.46 5.91
N LEU A 142 -7.86 -4.31 5.66
CA LEU A 142 -8.10 -5.72 5.44
C LEU A 142 -8.74 -6.37 6.67
N PRO A 143 -9.70 -7.29 6.49
CA PRO A 143 -10.35 -8.00 7.59
C PRO A 143 -9.40 -8.79 8.49
N GLU A 144 -8.36 -9.39 7.89
CA GLU A 144 -7.37 -10.21 8.59
C GLU A 144 -5.95 -9.71 8.31
N PRO A 145 -5.02 -9.84 9.28
CA PRO A 145 -3.61 -9.52 9.06
C PRO A 145 -3.01 -10.39 7.94
N LEU A 146 -2.00 -9.87 7.26
CA LEU A 146 -1.15 -10.65 6.36
C LEU A 146 0.08 -11.16 7.10
N SER A 147 0.53 -12.35 6.74
CA SER A 147 1.76 -12.96 7.24
C SER A 147 3.00 -12.28 6.65
N TYR A 148 4.16 -12.56 7.25
CA TYR A 148 5.45 -12.20 6.67
C TYR A 148 5.53 -12.57 5.18
N GLY A 149 5.93 -11.61 4.34
CA GLY A 149 6.03 -11.81 2.89
C GLY A 149 6.00 -10.50 2.10
N GLU A 150 6.11 -10.64 0.78
CA GLU A 150 5.98 -9.56 -0.19
C GLU A 150 4.68 -9.68 -0.96
N TYR A 151 4.01 -8.56 -1.13
CA TYR A 151 2.67 -8.47 -1.71
C TYR A 151 2.56 -7.34 -2.72
N GLU A 152 1.54 -7.42 -3.57
CA GLU A 152 1.14 -6.30 -4.42
C GLU A 152 -0.35 -6.02 -4.34
N LEU A 153 -0.68 -4.74 -4.30
CA LEU A 153 -2.04 -4.20 -4.33
C LEU A 153 -2.38 -3.78 -5.77
N ILE A 154 -3.50 -4.28 -6.30
CA ILE A 154 -3.94 -4.05 -7.68
C ILE A 154 -5.36 -3.47 -7.67
N GLU A 155 -5.52 -2.25 -8.18
CA GLU A 155 -6.83 -1.63 -8.29
C GLU A 155 -7.67 -2.29 -9.39
N GLN A 156 -8.93 -2.62 -9.08
CA GLN A 156 -9.87 -3.28 -9.98
C GLN A 156 -10.97 -2.35 -10.47
N THR A 157 -11.39 -1.40 -9.64
CA THR A 157 -12.45 -0.44 -9.96
C THR A 157 -12.25 0.86 -9.19
N VAL A 158 -12.65 1.97 -9.81
CA VAL A 158 -12.65 3.30 -9.17
C VAL A 158 -13.86 3.51 -8.25
N GLY A 159 -14.85 2.59 -8.25
CA GLY A 159 -16.04 2.69 -7.39
C GLY A 159 -16.73 4.04 -7.48
N GLY A 160 -16.97 4.67 -6.32
CA GLY A 160 -17.56 5.99 -6.23
C GLY A 160 -16.61 7.17 -6.54
N ALA A 161 -15.37 6.91 -6.97
CA ALA A 161 -14.42 7.94 -7.38
C ALA A 161 -14.58 8.32 -8.86
N GLU A 162 -15.82 8.64 -9.29
CA GLU A 162 -16.08 9.15 -10.62
C GLU A 162 -15.24 10.39 -10.90
N GLY A 163 -14.70 10.51 -12.13
CA GLY A 163 -13.76 11.58 -12.49
C GLY A 163 -12.28 11.24 -12.27
N TYR A 164 -11.97 10.02 -11.82
CA TYR A 164 -10.60 9.48 -11.77
C TYR A 164 -10.39 8.35 -12.77
N VAL A 165 -9.16 8.22 -13.24
CA VAL A 165 -8.76 7.16 -14.18
C VAL A 165 -8.38 5.93 -13.37
N LEU A 166 -8.91 4.76 -13.72
CA LEU A 166 -8.47 3.48 -13.15
C LEU A 166 -6.97 3.27 -13.47
N ASP A 167 -6.19 2.98 -12.43
CA ASP A 167 -4.80 2.59 -12.58
C ASP A 167 -4.56 1.22 -11.95
N SER A 168 -4.54 0.19 -12.77
CA SER A 168 -4.27 -1.20 -12.35
C SER A 168 -2.78 -1.52 -12.19
N THR A 169 -1.89 -0.53 -12.27
CA THR A 169 -0.45 -0.73 -11.98
C THR A 169 -0.28 -1.19 -10.53
N PRO A 170 0.35 -2.35 -10.28
CA PRO A 170 0.50 -2.87 -8.93
C PRO A 170 1.37 -1.98 -8.05
N VAL A 171 0.99 -1.84 -6.77
CA VAL A 171 1.82 -1.24 -5.72
C VAL A 171 2.37 -2.35 -4.84
N LYS A 172 3.69 -2.51 -4.81
CA LYS A 172 4.36 -3.52 -4.00
C LYS A 172 4.57 -3.03 -2.58
N PHE A 173 4.40 -3.92 -1.61
CA PHE A 173 4.69 -3.68 -0.20
C PHE A 173 5.13 -5.00 0.47
N LYS A 174 5.64 -4.90 1.70
CA LYS A 174 6.09 -6.06 2.47
C LYS A 174 5.58 -6.03 3.90
N VAL A 175 5.45 -7.21 4.47
CA VAL A 175 5.23 -7.47 5.90
C VAL A 175 6.51 -8.12 6.44
N ASP A 176 7.27 -7.39 7.23
CA ASP A 176 8.60 -7.83 7.70
C ASP A 176 8.83 -7.63 9.22
N GLY A 177 7.77 -7.30 9.95
CA GLY A 177 7.83 -7.04 11.38
C GLY A 177 8.27 -5.62 11.75
N SER A 178 8.57 -4.76 10.77
CA SER A 178 8.95 -3.37 11.04
C SER A 178 7.79 -2.49 11.52
N ALA A 179 6.54 -2.92 11.28
CA ALA A 179 5.34 -2.22 11.68
C ALA A 179 4.18 -3.19 11.95
N GLU A 180 3.36 -2.90 12.95
CA GLU A 180 2.11 -3.64 13.23
C GLU A 180 1.02 -3.33 12.19
N VAL A 181 1.06 -2.14 11.58
CA VAL A 181 0.15 -1.69 10.54
C VAL A 181 0.97 -1.18 9.36
N VAL A 182 0.84 -1.83 8.20
CA VAL A 182 1.44 -1.39 6.95
C VAL A 182 0.44 -0.53 6.19
N VAL A 183 0.81 0.72 5.90
CA VAL A 183 -0.04 1.65 5.13
C VAL A 183 0.39 1.64 3.67
N VAL A 184 -0.54 1.29 2.77
CA VAL A 184 -0.31 1.24 1.32
C VAL A 184 -1.09 2.38 0.66
N GLU A 185 -0.40 3.30 0.01
CA GLU A 185 -0.99 4.42 -0.70
C GLU A 185 -1.13 4.10 -2.19
N LYS A 186 -2.35 4.27 -2.74
CA LYS A 186 -2.61 4.15 -4.19
C LYS A 186 -3.12 5.46 -4.73
N TYR A 187 -2.48 5.93 -5.80
CA TYR A 187 -2.76 7.22 -6.44
C TYR A 187 -3.50 7.04 -7.76
N ASN A 188 -4.54 7.88 -8.04
CA ASN A 188 -5.16 7.95 -9.35
C ASN A 188 -5.11 9.37 -9.89
N GLN A 189 -4.96 9.45 -11.22
CA GLN A 189 -5.03 10.72 -11.95
C GLN A 189 -6.48 11.13 -12.17
N PRO A 190 -6.82 12.43 -12.02
CA PRO A 190 -8.12 12.95 -12.47
C PRO A 190 -8.29 12.72 -13.98
N GLN A 191 -9.53 12.45 -14.39
CA GLN A 191 -9.87 12.37 -15.81
C GLN A 191 -9.69 13.72 -16.51
N MET A 192 -9.19 13.67 -17.73
CA MET A 192 -8.99 14.83 -18.59
C MET A 192 -9.75 14.61 -19.89
N GLY A 193 -10.33 15.69 -20.44
CA GLY A 193 -11.03 15.67 -21.71
C GLY A 193 -10.51 16.76 -22.67
N THR A 194 -10.78 16.59 -23.95
CA THR A 194 -10.43 17.57 -25.01
C THR A 194 -11.69 18.12 -25.60
N ILE A 195 -11.74 19.46 -25.78
CA ILE A 195 -12.82 20.17 -26.49
C ILE A 195 -12.30 20.55 -27.85
N THR A 196 -12.99 20.12 -28.91
CA THR A 196 -12.70 20.52 -30.27
C THR A 196 -13.82 21.43 -30.80
N ILE A 197 -13.47 22.60 -31.31
CA ILE A 197 -14.41 23.54 -31.88
C ILE A 197 -14.11 23.69 -33.38
N LEU A 198 -15.10 23.46 -34.24
CA LEU A 198 -15.04 23.73 -35.66
C LEU A 198 -15.82 25.00 -35.95
N LYS A 199 -15.10 26.12 -36.19
CA LYS A 199 -15.71 27.37 -36.63
C LYS A 199 -15.86 27.38 -38.14
N ARG A 200 -17.09 27.57 -38.63
CA ARG A 200 -17.40 27.75 -40.02
C ARG A 200 -18.11 29.09 -40.26
N GLY A 201 -18.01 29.59 -41.46
CA GLY A 201 -18.73 30.76 -41.91
C GLY A 201 -18.70 30.88 -43.41
N GLU A 202 -19.53 31.77 -43.92
CA GLU A 202 -19.60 32.12 -45.33
C GLU A 202 -18.35 32.92 -45.72
N VAL A 203 -17.65 32.46 -46.76
CA VAL A 203 -16.51 33.15 -47.37
C VAL A 203 -16.86 33.42 -48.81
N PHE A 204 -16.56 34.64 -49.32
CA PHE A 204 -16.75 34.98 -50.72
C PHE A 204 -16.00 33.96 -51.60
N SER A 205 -16.71 33.37 -52.52
CA SER A 205 -16.21 32.37 -53.47
C SER A 205 -16.01 32.95 -54.85
N THR A 206 -17.06 33.52 -55.38
CA THR A 206 -17.06 34.09 -56.78
C THR A 206 -18.14 35.10 -56.94
N VAL A 207 -18.15 35.80 -58.11
CA VAL A 207 -19.22 36.68 -58.59
C VAL A 207 -19.66 36.25 -59.95
N THR A 208 -20.96 36.19 -60.19
CA THR A 208 -21.53 36.03 -61.50
C THR A 208 -22.06 37.38 -62.01
N GLU A 209 -21.87 37.67 -63.33
CA GLU A 209 -22.41 38.83 -64.04
C GLU A 209 -23.47 38.35 -65.00
N GLN A 210 -24.63 38.96 -64.94
CA GLN A 210 -25.68 38.80 -65.94
C GLN A 210 -26.36 40.15 -66.18
N ASP A 211 -26.39 40.60 -67.40
CA ASP A 211 -27.03 41.88 -67.85
C ASP A 211 -26.54 43.12 -67.07
N GLY A 212 -25.23 43.14 -66.70
CA GLY A 212 -24.64 44.24 -65.97
C GLY A 212 -24.89 44.13 -64.41
N ILE A 213 -25.55 43.09 -63.96
CA ILE A 213 -25.83 42.85 -62.57
C ILE A 213 -24.81 41.83 -62.00
N TYR A 214 -24.10 42.24 -60.96
CA TYR A 214 -23.10 41.41 -60.28
C TYR A 214 -23.70 40.75 -59.05
N THR A 215 -23.72 39.39 -58.99
CA THR A 215 -24.24 38.62 -57.86
C THR A 215 -23.10 37.89 -57.15
N PRO A 216 -22.77 38.23 -55.88
CA PRO A 216 -21.76 37.56 -55.18
C PRO A 216 -22.26 36.18 -54.67
N HIS A 217 -21.39 35.19 -54.73
CA HIS A 217 -21.62 33.85 -54.19
C HIS A 217 -20.68 33.61 -53.04
N TYR A 218 -21.20 32.91 -52.02
CA TYR A 218 -20.48 32.56 -50.79
C TYR A 218 -20.50 31.03 -50.56
N GLU A 219 -19.43 30.51 -50.01
CA GLU A 219 -19.31 29.10 -49.63
C GLU A 219 -19.03 28.96 -48.16
N MET A 220 -19.58 27.90 -47.55
CA MET A 220 -19.31 27.57 -46.16
C MET A 220 -17.94 26.92 -46.01
N GLN A 221 -16.99 27.65 -45.45
CA GLN A 221 -15.62 27.19 -45.22
C GLN A 221 -15.25 27.22 -43.75
N GLY A 222 -14.18 26.49 -43.36
CA GLY A 222 -13.56 26.62 -42.06
C GLY A 222 -12.91 27.98 -41.89
N LEU A 223 -13.18 28.68 -40.79
CA LEU A 223 -12.59 29.99 -40.49
C LEU A 223 -11.42 29.81 -39.52
N THR A 224 -10.25 30.33 -39.91
CA THR A 224 -9.05 30.35 -39.08
C THR A 224 -8.96 31.65 -38.29
N GLY A 225 -8.21 31.64 -37.14
CA GLY A 225 -7.94 32.83 -36.33
C GLY A 225 -9.07 33.23 -35.38
N ALA A 226 -10.15 32.43 -35.27
CA ALA A 226 -11.14 32.61 -34.21
C ALA A 226 -10.56 32.13 -32.89
N VAL A 227 -10.65 32.94 -31.85
CA VAL A 227 -10.17 32.61 -30.49
C VAL A 227 -11.38 32.42 -29.59
N PHE A 228 -11.40 31.29 -28.87
CA PHE A 228 -12.46 30.97 -27.90
C PHE A 228 -11.88 30.90 -26.49
N GLY A 229 -12.55 31.57 -25.55
CA GLY A 229 -12.31 31.39 -24.13
C GLY A 229 -13.25 30.32 -23.59
N VAL A 230 -12.71 29.36 -22.84
CA VAL A 230 -13.49 28.38 -22.07
C VAL A 230 -13.55 28.86 -20.63
N TYR A 231 -14.75 28.94 -20.06
CA TYR A 231 -14.98 29.48 -18.73
C TYR A 231 -15.74 28.45 -17.88
N ALA A 232 -15.41 28.35 -16.59
CA ALA A 232 -16.17 27.57 -15.65
C ALA A 232 -17.55 28.21 -15.43
N VAL A 233 -18.63 27.44 -15.58
CA VAL A 233 -20.00 27.93 -15.38
C VAL A 233 -20.31 28.06 -13.90
N GLU A 234 -19.74 27.15 -13.07
CA GLU A 234 -19.89 27.08 -11.64
C GLU A 234 -18.54 26.77 -10.96
N ASP A 235 -18.49 26.89 -9.64
CA ASP A 235 -17.33 26.45 -8.86
C ASP A 235 -17.13 24.95 -9.06
N THR A 236 -15.93 24.54 -9.52
CA THR A 236 -15.57 23.15 -9.76
C THR A 236 -14.63 22.63 -8.68
N TYR A 237 -14.95 21.46 -8.14
CA TYR A 237 -14.18 20.80 -7.09
C TYR A 237 -13.81 19.38 -7.52
N THR A 238 -12.64 18.91 -7.07
CA THR A 238 -12.32 17.48 -7.05
C THR A 238 -12.99 16.80 -5.86
N LEU A 239 -13.08 15.46 -5.86
CA LEU A 239 -13.69 14.72 -4.74
C LEU A 239 -12.95 14.93 -3.42
N ASP A 240 -11.66 15.27 -3.47
CA ASP A 240 -10.85 15.60 -2.29
C ASP A 240 -11.16 17.01 -1.72
N GLY A 241 -12.15 17.72 -2.28
CA GLY A 241 -12.56 19.05 -1.87
C GLY A 241 -11.65 20.18 -2.37
N THR A 242 -10.67 19.89 -3.24
CA THR A 242 -9.82 20.93 -3.82
C THR A 242 -10.59 21.68 -4.91
N LYS A 243 -10.70 23.01 -4.75
CA LYS A 243 -11.31 23.87 -5.74
C LYS A 243 -10.38 24.00 -6.95
N ARG A 244 -10.88 23.66 -8.13
CA ARG A 244 -10.15 23.76 -9.41
C ARG A 244 -10.34 25.12 -10.06
N TYR A 245 -11.60 25.56 -10.21
CA TYR A 245 -11.97 26.83 -10.82
C TYR A 245 -13.15 27.46 -10.08
N SER A 246 -13.18 28.80 -10.07
CA SER A 246 -14.32 29.55 -9.61
C SER A 246 -15.31 29.80 -10.77
N ALA A 247 -16.60 30.00 -10.44
CA ALA A 247 -17.60 30.42 -11.42
C ALA A 247 -17.13 31.68 -12.18
N GLY A 248 -17.18 31.65 -13.52
CA GLY A 248 -16.69 32.71 -14.38
C GLY A 248 -15.18 32.74 -14.60
N GLU A 249 -14.42 31.87 -13.99
CA GLU A 249 -12.96 31.78 -14.19
C GLU A 249 -12.64 31.18 -15.55
N LYS A 250 -11.62 31.74 -16.24
CA LYS A 250 -11.17 31.26 -17.53
C LYS A 250 -10.33 29.98 -17.33
N VAL A 251 -10.80 28.86 -17.89
CA VAL A 251 -10.18 27.54 -17.82
C VAL A 251 -9.12 27.36 -18.91
N ALA A 252 -9.45 27.78 -20.15
CA ALA A 252 -8.56 27.60 -21.28
C ALA A 252 -8.83 28.68 -22.38
N THR A 253 -7.90 28.74 -23.32
CA THR A 253 -8.07 29.48 -24.60
C THR A 253 -7.79 28.50 -25.72
N LEU A 254 -8.71 28.46 -26.69
CA LEU A 254 -8.65 27.62 -27.88
C LEU A 254 -8.45 28.50 -29.12
#